data_f4409e2761d9593d9281d26d65c3be4c
#
_entry.id   f4409e2761d9593d9281d26d65c3be4c
#
_cell.length_a   1.000
_cell.length_b   1.000
_cell.length_c   1.000
_cell.angle_alpha   90.00
_cell.angle_beta   90.00
_cell.angle_gamma   90.00
#
_symmetry.space_group_name_H-M   'P 1'
#
loop_
_entity.id
_entity.type
_entity.pdbx_description
1 polymer ?
#
loop_
_entity_poly.entity_id
_entity_poly.type
_entity_poly.pdbx_seq_one_letter_code
_entity_poly.pdbx_strand_id
1 'polypeptide(L)'
;MKKQSSLRGRVTVFLPLFFALVLILPGLENGSYARWMLALSFPCVLLLLLLLPSRLFFLDRPSFSAVAVLCGFGMMAGVYLSEDAALSLALSYALLLLFLFAGAVSARSFRASPFSAVFPAALGLFLLSGPFWTGVSFSLAEGGIALLLFSVSAFLSRRNYVPALGVTLAGLLLLLLGKDIPSALLWGIAAVLLFWAGSGSGLWSLLSLVTVCALFAGAMLLFPSSEPSPSVPSLPSPASMPLLAPEVPQSSPSSGSDPLWLLLGRQYGSVFLLLSLLLMLVLLIRGASLALNARSAFHGILGLGVVLFFGGRTLLFLLSLSGLLPLASPEPPLILSSLPSLAAHGFLAGLLSGISARNEADLAEDARLSMLAR
;
A
#
# COMPACT_ATOMS: atom_id res chain seq x y z
N MET A 1 28.56 11.97 15.78
CA MET A 1 27.44 12.53 14.97
C MET A 1 27.82 12.95 13.55
N LYS A 2 28.94 13.60 13.23
CA LYS A 2 29.35 14.02 11.85
C LYS A 2 29.49 12.86 10.84
N LYS A 3 29.95 11.67 11.27
CA LYS A 3 30.19 10.51 10.37
C LYS A 3 28.89 9.85 9.88
N GLN A 4 27.82 9.88 10.67
CA GLN A 4 26.51 9.37 10.28
C GLN A 4 25.77 10.28 9.28
N SER A 5 26.00 11.59 9.35
CA SER A 5 25.37 12.54 8.40
C SER A 5 25.95 12.41 6.99
N SER A 6 27.23 12.08 6.84
CA SER A 6 27.89 11.89 5.53
C SER A 6 27.43 10.60 4.82
N LEU A 7 27.21 9.51 5.58
CA LEU A 7 26.71 8.25 5.03
C LEU A 7 25.25 8.39 4.54
N ARG A 8 24.41 9.09 5.31
CA ARG A 8 23.02 9.36 4.95
C ARG A 8 22.90 10.19 3.65
N GLY A 9 23.78 11.18 3.47
CA GLY A 9 23.81 11.97 2.24
C GLY A 9 24.21 11.15 1.01
N ARG A 10 25.13 10.22 1.15
CA ARG A 10 25.59 9.36 0.05
C ARG A 10 24.52 8.38 -0.42
N VAL A 11 23.80 7.73 0.50
CA VAL A 11 22.70 6.81 0.16
C VAL A 11 21.57 7.54 -0.57
N THR A 12 21.27 8.78 -0.16
CA THR A 12 20.21 9.59 -0.78
C THR A 12 20.50 9.93 -2.25
N VAL A 13 21.79 10.06 -2.63
CA VAL A 13 22.17 10.32 -4.03
C VAL A 13 22.38 9.02 -4.80
N PHE A 14 22.90 7.99 -4.16
CA PHE A 14 23.20 6.72 -4.82
C PHE A 14 21.94 6.00 -5.30
N LEU A 15 20.85 6.03 -4.54
CA LEU A 15 19.62 5.33 -4.86
C LEU A 15 18.97 5.82 -6.18
N PRO A 16 18.72 7.14 -6.39
CA PRO A 16 18.20 7.64 -7.66
C PRO A 16 19.12 7.36 -8.83
N LEU A 17 20.44 7.45 -8.60
CA LEU A 17 21.45 7.22 -9.62
C LEU A 17 21.48 5.74 -10.05
N PHE A 18 21.32 4.81 -9.10
CA PHE A 18 21.17 3.38 -9.38
C PHE A 18 19.94 3.11 -10.25
N PHE A 19 18.78 3.66 -9.90
CA PHE A 19 17.57 3.47 -10.69
C PHE A 19 17.67 4.13 -12.08
N ALA A 20 18.29 5.31 -12.18
CA ALA A 20 18.56 5.94 -13.48
C ALA A 20 19.39 5.03 -14.38
N LEU A 21 20.47 4.47 -13.84
CA LEU A 21 21.36 3.60 -14.59
C LEU A 21 20.63 2.32 -15.07
N VAL A 22 19.87 1.69 -14.21
CA VAL A 22 19.11 0.47 -14.55
C VAL A 22 18.01 0.74 -15.57
N LEU A 23 17.36 1.91 -15.53
CA LEU A 23 16.31 2.30 -16.47
C LEU A 23 16.88 2.80 -17.82
N ILE A 24 18.10 3.36 -17.83
CA ILE A 24 18.76 3.84 -19.06
C ILE A 24 19.22 2.66 -19.92
N LEU A 25 19.72 1.57 -19.33
CA LEU A 25 20.25 0.42 -20.08
C LEU A 25 19.26 -0.14 -21.12
N PRO A 26 18.00 -0.48 -20.76
CA PRO A 26 17.02 -0.96 -21.74
C PRO A 26 16.58 0.11 -22.74
N GLY A 27 16.64 1.39 -22.36
CA GLY A 27 16.33 2.51 -23.25
C GLY A 27 17.34 2.68 -24.39
N LEU A 28 18.62 2.38 -24.13
CA LEU A 28 19.67 2.42 -25.14
C LEU A 28 19.47 1.34 -26.22
N GLU A 29 18.96 0.18 -25.87
CA GLU A 29 18.76 -0.93 -26.81
C GLU A 29 17.57 -0.69 -27.76
N ASN A 30 16.51 -0.04 -27.28
CA ASN A 30 15.23 0.04 -28.01
C ASN A 30 14.81 1.43 -28.49
N GLY A 31 15.56 2.49 -28.21
CA GLY A 31 15.38 3.84 -28.77
C GLY A 31 14.04 4.55 -28.47
N SER A 32 13.23 4.07 -27.53
CA SER A 32 11.89 4.56 -27.21
C SER A 32 11.93 5.84 -26.37
N TYR A 33 11.26 6.89 -26.81
CA TYR A 33 11.14 8.16 -26.08
C TYR A 33 10.49 8.00 -24.69
N ALA A 34 9.49 7.12 -24.56
CA ALA A 34 8.80 6.88 -23.31
C ALA A 34 9.75 6.31 -22.24
N ARG A 35 10.63 5.40 -22.63
CA ARG A 35 11.64 4.81 -21.72
C ARG A 35 12.69 5.81 -21.29
N TRP A 36 13.13 6.70 -22.18
CA TRP A 36 14.03 7.80 -21.86
C TRP A 36 13.39 8.78 -20.88
N MET A 37 12.11 9.15 -21.08
CA MET A 37 11.38 10.00 -20.15
C MET A 37 11.26 9.35 -18.77
N LEU A 38 10.96 8.06 -18.70
CA LEU A 38 10.93 7.31 -17.45
C LEU A 38 12.28 7.28 -16.75
N ALA A 39 13.35 6.97 -17.49
CA ALA A 39 14.70 6.88 -16.96
C ALA A 39 15.18 8.21 -16.36
N LEU A 40 14.75 9.33 -16.92
CA LEU A 40 15.19 10.67 -16.47
C LEU A 40 14.25 11.26 -15.41
N SER A 41 12.93 11.12 -15.58
CA SER A 41 11.95 11.74 -14.68
C SER A 41 11.89 11.03 -13.33
N PHE A 42 11.93 9.71 -13.30
CA PHE A 42 11.76 8.95 -12.07
C PHE A 42 12.86 9.21 -11.03
N PRO A 43 14.16 9.15 -11.35
CA PRO A 43 15.22 9.53 -10.42
C PRO A 43 15.12 10.96 -9.92
N CYS A 44 14.74 11.91 -10.79
CA CYS A 44 14.56 13.31 -10.41
C CYS A 44 13.42 13.46 -9.40
N VAL A 45 12.27 12.82 -9.65
CA VAL A 45 11.12 12.82 -8.74
C VAL A 45 11.48 12.15 -7.43
N LEU A 46 12.17 11.02 -7.47
CA LEU A 46 12.61 10.29 -6.28
C LEU A 46 13.58 11.14 -5.42
N LEU A 47 14.51 11.84 -6.06
CA LEU A 47 15.45 12.73 -5.41
C LEU A 47 14.73 13.94 -4.78
N LEU A 48 13.77 14.51 -5.48
CA LEU A 48 12.93 15.60 -5.01
C LEU A 48 12.11 15.18 -3.79
N LEU A 49 11.55 13.98 -3.83
CA LEU A 49 10.76 13.39 -2.74
C LEU A 49 11.61 13.01 -1.54
N LEU A 50 12.82 12.53 -1.73
CA LEU A 50 13.74 12.26 -0.62
C LEU A 50 14.25 13.52 0.06
N LEU A 51 14.44 14.59 -0.69
CA LEU A 51 14.99 15.85 -0.17
C LEU A 51 13.91 16.76 0.43
N LEU A 52 12.78 16.93 -0.26
CA LEU A 52 11.75 17.90 0.12
C LEU A 52 10.96 17.50 1.37
N PRO A 53 10.35 16.31 1.45
CA PRO A 53 9.52 15.94 2.60
C PRO A 53 10.32 15.74 3.89
N SER A 54 11.56 15.25 3.77
CA SER A 54 12.39 15.01 4.94
C SER A 54 12.84 16.29 5.64
N ARG A 55 12.90 17.41 4.93
CA ARG A 55 13.23 18.74 5.50
C ARG A 55 12.00 19.51 5.94
N LEU A 56 10.89 19.42 5.19
CA LEU A 56 9.69 20.20 5.44
C LEU A 56 8.71 19.53 6.39
N PHE A 57 8.60 18.20 6.39
CA PHE A 57 7.53 17.47 7.07
C PHE A 57 8.00 16.50 8.15
N PHE A 58 9.29 16.39 8.43
CA PHE A 58 9.86 15.45 9.43
C PHE A 58 9.39 14.01 9.24
N LEU A 59 9.23 13.60 7.98
CA LEU A 59 8.78 12.24 7.63
C LEU A 59 9.82 11.19 8.04
N ASP A 60 9.34 10.00 8.42
CA ASP A 60 10.19 8.85 8.75
C ASP A 60 10.99 8.41 7.51
N ARG A 61 12.28 8.74 7.46
CA ARG A 61 13.15 8.46 6.32
C ARG A 61 13.25 6.98 5.96
N PRO A 62 13.39 6.03 6.92
CA PRO A 62 13.47 4.62 6.60
C PRO A 62 12.22 4.08 5.89
N SER A 63 11.02 4.40 6.39
CA SER A 63 9.76 3.99 5.76
C SER A 63 9.63 4.57 4.37
N PHE A 64 9.95 5.87 4.22
CA PHE A 64 9.87 6.54 2.94
C PHE A 64 10.87 5.97 1.92
N SER A 65 12.11 5.66 2.34
CA SER A 65 13.10 5.05 1.45
C SER A 65 12.70 3.65 1.01
N ALA A 66 12.09 2.84 1.88
CA ALA A 66 11.58 1.52 1.53
C ALA A 66 10.46 1.61 0.47
N VAL A 67 9.51 2.53 0.66
CA VAL A 67 8.44 2.80 -0.33
C VAL A 67 9.05 3.24 -1.67
N ALA A 68 10.01 4.16 -1.64
CA ALA A 68 10.66 4.66 -2.85
C ALA A 68 11.39 3.56 -3.63
N VAL A 69 12.09 2.65 -2.93
CA VAL A 69 12.76 1.50 -3.58
C VAL A 69 11.76 0.52 -4.16
N LEU A 70 10.68 0.21 -3.44
CA LEU A 70 9.62 -0.67 -3.95
C LEU A 70 8.95 -0.08 -5.20
N CYS A 71 8.65 1.22 -5.21
CA CYS A 71 8.18 1.91 -6.41
C CYS A 71 9.20 1.83 -7.55
N GLY A 72 10.50 1.97 -7.23
CA GLY A 72 11.57 1.80 -8.20
C GLY A 72 11.58 0.43 -8.86
N PHE A 73 11.38 -0.64 -8.09
CA PHE A 73 11.26 -1.99 -8.64
C PHE A 73 10.06 -2.16 -9.56
N GLY A 74 8.90 -1.58 -9.19
CA GLY A 74 7.74 -1.58 -10.07
C GLY A 74 8.00 -0.84 -11.39
N MET A 75 8.69 0.29 -11.34
CA MET A 75 9.09 1.05 -12.54
C MET A 75 10.11 0.29 -13.39
N MET A 76 11.08 -0.41 -12.78
CA MET A 76 12.02 -1.28 -13.49
C MET A 76 11.29 -2.38 -14.27
N ALA A 77 10.32 -3.03 -13.65
CA ALA A 77 9.48 -4.01 -14.35
C ALA A 77 8.68 -3.40 -15.51
N GLY A 78 8.19 -2.17 -15.31
CA GLY A 78 7.38 -1.44 -16.28
C GLY A 78 8.12 -1.08 -17.58
N VAL A 79 9.46 -1.01 -17.57
CA VAL A 79 10.26 -0.71 -18.78
C VAL A 79 10.08 -1.79 -19.86
N TYR A 80 9.74 -3.02 -19.47
CA TYR A 80 9.53 -4.13 -20.41
C TYR A 80 8.08 -4.23 -20.92
N LEU A 81 7.21 -3.34 -20.51
CA LEU A 81 5.85 -3.21 -21.05
C LEU A 81 5.86 -2.48 -22.42
N SER A 82 4.71 -2.54 -23.10
CA SER A 82 4.48 -1.69 -24.29
C SER A 82 4.62 -0.20 -23.92
N GLU A 83 4.89 0.66 -24.89
CA GLU A 83 5.09 2.09 -24.65
C GLU A 83 3.91 2.75 -23.94
N ASP A 84 2.68 2.45 -24.39
CA ASP A 84 1.45 2.99 -23.78
C ASP A 84 1.27 2.51 -22.35
N ALA A 85 1.55 1.23 -22.07
CA ALA A 85 1.47 0.66 -20.74
C ALA A 85 2.56 1.24 -19.82
N ALA A 86 3.77 1.47 -20.31
CA ALA A 86 4.84 2.11 -19.57
C ALA A 86 4.51 3.56 -19.21
N LEU A 87 3.91 4.32 -20.11
CA LEU A 87 3.46 5.70 -19.86
C LEU A 87 2.33 5.73 -18.82
N SER A 88 1.34 4.83 -18.96
CA SER A 88 0.26 4.68 -17.99
C SER A 88 0.79 4.34 -16.60
N LEU A 89 1.78 3.44 -16.52
CA LEU A 89 2.44 3.07 -15.27
C LEU A 89 3.19 4.25 -14.66
N ALA A 90 3.92 5.04 -15.45
CA ALA A 90 4.60 6.23 -14.98
C ALA A 90 3.62 7.23 -14.35
N LEU A 91 2.49 7.47 -15.01
CA LEU A 91 1.42 8.32 -14.48
C LEU A 91 0.87 7.76 -13.16
N SER A 92 0.70 6.44 -13.07
CA SER A 92 0.22 5.76 -11.87
C SER A 92 1.18 5.96 -10.69
N TYR A 93 2.49 5.86 -10.89
CA TYR A 93 3.48 6.13 -9.85
C TYR A 93 3.58 7.62 -9.50
N ALA A 94 3.39 8.52 -10.46
CA ALA A 94 3.30 9.95 -10.16
C ALA A 94 2.10 10.26 -9.26
N LEU A 95 0.95 9.66 -9.52
CA LEU A 95 -0.23 9.76 -8.66
C LEU A 95 -0.01 9.10 -7.28
N LEU A 96 0.65 7.95 -7.21
CA LEU A 96 1.04 7.35 -5.93
C LEU A 96 1.80 8.36 -5.07
N LEU A 97 2.75 9.09 -5.64
CA LEU A 97 3.54 10.08 -4.93
C LEU A 97 2.69 11.28 -4.47
N LEU A 98 1.76 11.73 -5.30
CA LEU A 98 0.81 12.78 -4.92
C LEU A 98 -0.06 12.33 -3.75
N PHE A 99 -0.61 11.12 -3.80
CA PHE A 99 -1.44 10.55 -2.74
C PHE A 99 -0.64 10.23 -1.48
N LEU A 100 0.62 9.84 -1.59
CA LEU A 100 1.51 9.68 -0.45
C LEU A 100 1.67 11.01 0.30
N PHE A 101 1.87 12.09 -0.43
CA PHE A 101 1.93 13.42 0.17
C PHE A 101 0.60 13.81 0.81
N ALA A 102 -0.52 13.60 0.13
CA ALA A 102 -1.85 13.85 0.67
C ALA A 102 -2.13 13.05 1.96
N GLY A 103 -1.73 11.77 1.99
CA GLY A 103 -1.83 10.92 3.18
C GLY A 103 -0.99 11.46 4.35
N ALA A 104 0.25 11.86 4.09
CA ALA A 104 1.13 12.41 5.11
C ALA A 104 0.60 13.71 5.71
N VAL A 105 0.09 14.62 4.87
CA VAL A 105 -0.55 15.87 5.32
C VAL A 105 -1.83 15.58 6.10
N SER A 106 -2.65 14.64 5.63
CA SER A 106 -3.88 14.23 6.30
C SER A 106 -3.61 13.68 7.70
N ALA A 107 -2.66 12.75 7.85
CA ALA A 107 -2.30 12.21 9.16
C ALA A 107 -1.73 13.27 10.11
N ARG A 108 -0.91 14.19 9.60
CA ARG A 108 -0.29 15.25 10.41
C ARG A 108 -1.31 16.29 10.90
N SER A 109 -2.20 16.74 10.01
CA SER A 109 -3.16 17.84 10.28
C SER A 109 -4.47 17.37 10.90
N PHE A 110 -4.67 16.05 10.97
CA PHE A 110 -5.93 15.51 11.45
C PHE A 110 -6.19 15.83 12.92
N ARG A 111 -7.28 16.56 13.14
CA ARG A 111 -7.89 16.74 14.47
C ARG A 111 -9.16 15.90 14.51
N ALA A 112 -9.23 15.00 15.48
CA ALA A 112 -10.40 14.16 15.65
C ALA A 112 -11.65 15.00 15.91
N SER A 113 -12.47 15.24 14.89
CA SER A 113 -13.82 15.83 14.97
C SER A 113 -14.86 14.79 14.54
N PRO A 114 -16.14 14.85 14.96
CA PRO A 114 -17.15 13.90 14.47
C PRO A 114 -17.24 13.89 12.95
N PHE A 115 -17.23 15.07 12.35
CA PHE A 115 -17.31 15.25 10.91
C PHE A 115 -16.13 14.61 10.16
N SER A 116 -14.94 14.66 10.74
CA SER A 116 -13.74 14.08 10.15
C SER A 116 -13.72 12.54 10.10
N ALA A 117 -14.59 11.88 10.84
CA ALA A 117 -14.77 10.42 10.77
C ALA A 117 -15.87 10.03 9.76
N VAL A 118 -16.96 10.81 9.70
CA VAL A 118 -18.12 10.50 8.84
C VAL A 118 -17.82 10.73 7.36
N PHE A 119 -17.11 11.81 7.02
CA PHE A 119 -16.79 12.14 5.63
C PHE A 119 -15.95 11.04 4.94
N PRO A 120 -14.81 10.55 5.49
CA PRO A 120 -14.09 9.45 4.89
C PRO A 120 -14.90 8.15 4.84
N ALA A 121 -15.80 7.90 5.83
CA ALA A 121 -16.70 6.75 5.79
C ALA A 121 -17.62 6.81 4.58
N ALA A 122 -18.32 7.94 4.41
CA ALA A 122 -19.26 8.12 3.30
C ALA A 122 -18.55 8.01 1.95
N LEU A 123 -17.41 8.67 1.79
CA LEU A 123 -16.62 8.61 0.57
C LEU A 123 -16.06 7.20 0.31
N GLY A 124 -15.58 6.51 1.35
CA GLY A 124 -15.09 5.13 1.24
C GLY A 124 -16.19 4.16 0.81
N LEU A 125 -17.37 4.23 1.42
CA LEU A 125 -18.53 3.42 1.01
C LEU A 125 -19.00 3.76 -0.41
N PHE A 126 -18.96 5.04 -0.80
CA PHE A 126 -19.27 5.45 -2.17
C PHE A 126 -18.28 4.83 -3.17
N LEU A 127 -16.97 4.86 -2.90
CA LEU A 127 -15.98 4.21 -3.77
C LEU A 127 -16.17 2.69 -3.86
N LEU A 128 -16.52 2.03 -2.75
CA LEU A 128 -16.83 0.59 -2.74
C LEU A 128 -18.10 0.26 -3.52
N SER A 129 -19.05 1.18 -3.60
CA SER A 129 -20.27 1.01 -4.40
C SER A 129 -20.05 1.24 -5.90
N GLY A 130 -18.88 1.73 -6.32
CA GLY A 130 -18.55 2.07 -7.70
C GLY A 130 -18.89 0.99 -8.75
N PRO A 131 -18.54 -0.30 -8.52
CA PRO A 131 -18.87 -1.38 -9.46
C PRO A 131 -20.35 -1.50 -9.80
N PHE A 132 -21.25 -1.11 -8.88
CA PHE A 132 -22.71 -1.18 -9.09
C PHE A 132 -23.24 -0.08 -10.00
N TRP A 133 -22.54 1.06 -10.10
CA TRP A 133 -22.97 2.22 -10.87
C TRP A 133 -22.33 2.29 -12.27
N THR A 134 -21.08 1.84 -12.38
CA THR A 134 -20.30 2.02 -13.61
C THR A 134 -20.26 0.78 -14.48
N GLY A 135 -20.64 -0.39 -13.96
CA GLY A 135 -20.48 -1.68 -14.66
C GLY A 135 -19.03 -2.01 -15.02
N VAL A 136 -18.10 -1.12 -14.70
CA VAL A 136 -16.67 -1.30 -14.95
C VAL A 136 -16.04 -1.81 -13.65
N SER A 137 -15.34 -2.90 -13.73
CA SER A 137 -14.52 -3.46 -12.63
C SER A 137 -13.30 -2.57 -12.33
N PHE A 138 -13.53 -1.27 -12.14
CA PHE A 138 -12.50 -0.37 -11.66
C PHE A 138 -12.20 -0.73 -10.20
N SER A 139 -11.01 -1.17 -9.93
CA SER A 139 -10.56 -1.54 -8.59
C SER A 139 -10.39 -0.30 -7.69
N LEU A 140 -11.49 0.40 -7.41
CA LEU A 140 -11.54 1.47 -6.41
C LEU A 140 -11.66 0.89 -4.99
N ALA A 141 -11.77 -0.43 -4.86
CA ALA A 141 -11.97 -1.11 -3.57
C ALA A 141 -10.88 -0.75 -2.56
N GLU A 142 -9.63 -0.72 -2.99
CA GLU A 142 -8.49 -0.38 -2.10
C GLU A 142 -8.53 1.07 -1.63
N GLY A 143 -8.92 1.99 -2.49
CA GLY A 143 -9.15 3.39 -2.13
C GLY A 143 -10.28 3.53 -1.10
N GLY A 144 -11.37 2.80 -1.31
CA GLY A 144 -12.47 2.69 -0.36
C GLY A 144 -12.00 2.16 1.00
N ILE A 145 -11.29 1.03 1.01
CA ILE A 145 -10.74 0.43 2.23
C ILE A 145 -9.80 1.40 2.96
N ALA A 146 -8.93 2.12 2.25
CA ALA A 146 -8.02 3.10 2.85
C ALA A 146 -8.79 4.22 3.59
N LEU A 147 -9.88 4.72 3.03
CA LEU A 147 -10.74 5.70 3.66
C LEU A 147 -11.56 5.12 4.83
N LEU A 148 -12.01 3.86 4.70
CA LEU A 148 -12.68 3.17 5.80
C LEU A 148 -11.74 2.89 6.97
N LEU A 149 -10.48 2.53 6.73
CA LEU A 149 -9.46 2.39 7.77
C LEU A 149 -9.30 3.70 8.55
N PHE A 150 -9.22 4.82 7.84
CA PHE A 150 -9.13 6.13 8.45
C PHE A 150 -10.36 6.44 9.33
N SER A 151 -11.55 6.21 8.80
CA SER A 151 -12.83 6.45 9.49
C SER A 151 -13.00 5.56 10.73
N VAL A 152 -12.79 4.24 10.58
CA VAL A 152 -12.91 3.27 11.69
C VAL A 152 -11.92 3.60 12.79
N SER A 153 -10.68 3.96 12.45
CA SER A 153 -9.68 4.41 13.42
C SER A 153 -10.12 5.66 14.18
N ALA A 154 -10.78 6.62 13.49
CA ALA A 154 -11.30 7.81 14.12
C ALA A 154 -12.49 7.54 15.05
N PHE A 155 -13.37 6.61 14.72
CA PHE A 155 -14.46 6.18 15.61
C PHE A 155 -13.94 5.39 16.82
N LEU A 156 -13.05 4.43 16.60
CA LEU A 156 -12.47 3.61 17.67
C LEU A 156 -11.69 4.45 18.69
N SER A 157 -10.90 5.42 18.21
CA SER A 157 -10.14 6.31 19.08
C SER A 157 -11.02 7.17 20.01
N ARG A 158 -12.31 7.36 19.66
CA ARG A 158 -13.33 8.06 20.45
C ARG A 158 -14.23 7.13 21.26
N ARG A 159 -13.96 5.83 21.24
CA ARG A 159 -14.80 4.79 21.85
C ARG A 159 -16.22 4.72 21.29
N ASN A 160 -16.43 5.22 20.06
CA ASN A 160 -17.71 5.14 19.36
C ASN A 160 -17.77 3.81 18.57
N TYR A 161 -17.99 2.71 19.28
CA TYR A 161 -17.90 1.35 18.71
C TYR A 161 -19.04 1.01 17.76
N VAL A 162 -20.26 1.50 18.03
CA VAL A 162 -21.44 1.22 17.20
C VAL A 162 -21.28 1.76 15.78
N PRO A 163 -20.98 3.06 15.54
CA PRO A 163 -20.77 3.55 14.19
C PRO A 163 -19.52 2.93 13.54
N ALA A 164 -18.45 2.63 14.30
CA ALA A 164 -17.30 1.91 13.78
C ALA A 164 -17.71 0.53 13.22
N LEU A 165 -18.50 -0.23 13.97
CA LEU A 165 -19.01 -1.53 13.52
C LEU A 165 -19.93 -1.38 12.32
N GLY A 166 -20.84 -0.43 12.32
CA GLY A 166 -21.73 -0.15 11.18
C GLY A 166 -20.99 0.13 9.89
N VAL A 167 -19.97 1.00 9.94
CA VAL A 167 -19.12 1.31 8.76
C VAL A 167 -18.34 0.08 8.31
N THR A 168 -17.81 -0.69 9.24
CA THR A 168 -17.07 -1.93 8.95
C THR A 168 -17.94 -2.94 8.21
N LEU A 169 -19.15 -3.17 8.73
CA LEU A 169 -20.10 -4.14 8.14
C LEU A 169 -20.61 -3.66 6.78
N ALA A 170 -20.91 -2.37 6.63
CA ALA A 170 -21.33 -1.80 5.35
C ALA A 170 -20.23 -1.96 4.28
N GLY A 171 -18.97 -1.69 4.63
CA GLY A 171 -17.84 -1.89 3.74
C GLY A 171 -17.66 -3.37 3.37
N LEU A 172 -17.74 -4.28 4.35
CA LEU A 172 -17.64 -5.72 4.12
C LEU A 172 -18.76 -6.22 3.22
N LEU A 173 -20.00 -5.79 3.46
CA LEU A 173 -21.16 -6.15 2.65
C LEU A 173 -20.97 -5.70 1.19
N LEU A 174 -20.53 -4.47 0.96
CA LEU A 174 -20.31 -3.95 -0.41
C LEU A 174 -19.23 -4.75 -1.14
N LEU A 175 -18.13 -5.13 -0.46
CA LEU A 175 -17.08 -5.97 -1.04
C LEU A 175 -17.58 -7.37 -1.37
N LEU A 176 -18.37 -7.98 -0.50
CA LEU A 176 -18.96 -9.30 -0.75
C LEU A 176 -19.98 -9.28 -1.89
N LEU A 177 -20.86 -8.24 -1.95
CA LEU A 177 -21.78 -8.04 -3.05
C LEU A 177 -21.07 -7.78 -4.39
N GLY A 178 -19.91 -7.08 -4.34
CA GLY A 178 -19.02 -6.86 -5.49
C GLY A 178 -18.23 -8.10 -5.90
N LYS A 179 -18.38 -9.23 -5.18
CA LYS A 179 -17.64 -10.49 -5.38
C LYS A 179 -16.12 -10.34 -5.26
N ASP A 180 -15.65 -9.30 -4.59
CA ASP A 180 -14.21 -9.09 -4.29
C ASP A 180 -13.85 -9.81 -2.98
N ILE A 181 -13.78 -11.14 -3.04
CA ILE A 181 -13.51 -11.99 -1.89
C ILE A 181 -12.14 -11.69 -1.25
N PRO A 182 -11.04 -11.48 -2.03
CA PRO A 182 -9.74 -11.17 -1.43
C PRO A 182 -9.75 -9.88 -0.61
N SER A 183 -10.33 -8.81 -1.14
CA SER A 183 -10.44 -7.53 -0.43
C SER A 183 -11.40 -7.61 0.77
N ALA A 184 -12.48 -8.38 0.65
CA ALA A 184 -13.41 -8.62 1.76
C ALA A 184 -12.73 -9.38 2.90
N LEU A 185 -11.94 -10.42 2.59
CA LEU A 185 -11.18 -11.18 3.59
C LEU A 185 -10.16 -10.29 4.29
N LEU A 186 -9.40 -9.51 3.52
CA LEU A 186 -8.43 -8.57 4.05
C LEU A 186 -9.07 -7.54 4.99
N TRP A 187 -10.19 -6.93 4.54
CA TRP A 187 -10.93 -5.95 5.33
C TRP A 187 -11.52 -6.55 6.60
N GLY A 188 -12.13 -7.75 6.50
CA GLY A 188 -12.72 -8.45 7.65
C GLY A 188 -11.69 -8.76 8.73
N ILE A 189 -10.54 -9.35 8.35
CA ILE A 189 -9.45 -9.65 9.30
C ILE A 189 -8.90 -8.36 9.92
N ALA A 190 -8.61 -7.35 9.10
CA ALA A 190 -8.10 -6.08 9.58
C ALA A 190 -9.06 -5.43 10.58
N ALA A 191 -10.37 -5.44 10.28
CA ALA A 191 -11.39 -4.88 11.14
C ALA A 191 -11.44 -5.58 12.52
N VAL A 192 -11.46 -6.92 12.56
CA VAL A 192 -11.46 -7.68 13.82
C VAL A 192 -10.25 -7.31 14.69
N LEU A 193 -9.07 -7.25 14.08
CA LEU A 193 -7.84 -6.89 14.80
C LEU A 193 -7.82 -5.42 15.25
N LEU A 194 -8.41 -4.51 14.46
CA LEU A 194 -8.58 -3.11 14.85
C LEU A 194 -9.55 -2.96 16.02
N PHE A 195 -10.66 -3.70 16.02
CA PHE A 195 -11.58 -3.70 17.16
C PHE A 195 -10.92 -4.28 18.41
N TRP A 196 -10.12 -5.32 18.26
CA TRP A 196 -9.36 -5.88 19.37
C TRP A 196 -8.37 -4.86 19.97
N ALA A 197 -7.58 -4.21 19.11
CA ALA A 197 -6.60 -3.24 19.56
C ALA A 197 -7.23 -1.91 20.05
N GLY A 198 -8.30 -1.46 19.38
CA GLY A 198 -8.90 -0.14 19.64
C GLY A 198 -9.95 -0.11 20.75
N SER A 199 -10.65 -1.23 21.00
CA SER A 199 -11.69 -1.27 22.06
C SER A 199 -11.14 -1.58 23.44
N GLY A 200 -10.03 -2.33 23.51
CA GLY A 200 -9.51 -2.86 24.77
C GLY A 200 -10.46 -3.83 25.50
N SER A 201 -11.61 -4.17 24.88
CA SER A 201 -12.61 -5.07 25.45
C SER A 201 -12.84 -6.28 24.55
N GLY A 202 -12.82 -7.48 25.12
CA GLY A 202 -13.06 -8.72 24.37
C GLY A 202 -14.46 -8.80 23.74
N LEU A 203 -15.46 -8.10 24.32
CA LEU A 203 -16.84 -8.12 23.83
C LEU A 203 -16.95 -7.54 22.41
N TRP A 204 -16.39 -6.37 22.16
CA TRP A 204 -16.44 -5.71 20.84
C TRP A 204 -15.65 -6.47 19.78
N SER A 205 -14.53 -7.07 20.18
CA SER A 205 -13.72 -7.92 19.29
C SER A 205 -14.47 -9.20 18.93
N LEU A 206 -15.12 -9.85 19.91
CA LEU A 206 -15.94 -11.02 19.68
C LEU A 206 -17.15 -10.70 18.79
N LEU A 207 -17.82 -9.57 19.04
CA LEU A 207 -18.95 -9.12 18.23
C LEU A 207 -18.52 -8.85 16.80
N SER A 208 -17.39 -8.18 16.57
CA SER A 208 -16.87 -7.95 15.22
C SER A 208 -16.50 -9.27 14.52
N LEU A 209 -15.89 -10.21 15.23
CA LEU A 209 -15.56 -11.53 14.69
C LEU A 209 -16.82 -12.30 14.27
N VAL A 210 -17.80 -12.40 15.16
CA VAL A 210 -19.06 -13.12 14.89
C VAL A 210 -19.79 -12.51 13.70
N THR A 211 -19.88 -11.18 13.63
CA THR A 211 -20.56 -10.51 12.52
C THR A 211 -19.82 -10.66 11.20
N VAL A 212 -18.48 -10.58 11.19
CA VAL A 212 -17.66 -10.84 10.00
C VAL A 212 -17.86 -12.28 9.53
N CYS A 213 -17.76 -13.27 10.42
CA CYS A 213 -17.97 -14.67 10.06
C CYS A 213 -19.40 -14.94 9.55
N ALA A 214 -20.41 -14.32 10.17
CA ALA A 214 -21.80 -14.46 9.74
C ALA A 214 -22.02 -13.89 8.33
N LEU A 215 -21.43 -12.73 8.00
CA LEU A 215 -21.52 -12.15 6.66
C LEU A 215 -20.80 -13.02 5.61
N PHE A 216 -19.63 -13.56 5.92
CA PHE A 216 -18.94 -14.48 5.01
C PHE A 216 -19.74 -15.76 4.81
N ALA A 217 -20.29 -16.36 5.86
CA ALA A 217 -21.13 -17.56 5.76
C ALA A 217 -22.39 -17.27 4.92
N GLY A 218 -23.06 -16.14 5.17
CA GLY A 218 -24.21 -15.70 4.38
C GLY A 218 -23.86 -15.48 2.91
N ALA A 219 -22.72 -14.86 2.62
CA ALA A 219 -22.27 -14.66 1.24
C ALA A 219 -21.98 -15.99 0.53
N MET A 220 -21.36 -16.97 1.19
CA MET A 220 -21.10 -18.29 0.62
C MET A 220 -22.40 -19.07 0.35
N LEU A 221 -23.44 -18.87 1.15
CA LEU A 221 -24.75 -19.48 0.94
C LEU A 221 -25.51 -18.81 -0.21
N LEU A 222 -25.42 -17.48 -0.33
CA LEU A 222 -26.15 -16.69 -1.34
C LEU A 222 -25.48 -16.73 -2.72
N PHE A 223 -24.15 -16.81 -2.72
CA PHE A 223 -23.33 -16.84 -3.94
C PHE A 223 -22.47 -18.12 -3.98
N PRO A 224 -23.10 -19.30 -4.13
CA PRO A 224 -22.32 -20.51 -4.29
C PRO A 224 -21.39 -20.33 -5.48
N SER A 225 -20.10 -20.60 -5.30
CA SER A 225 -19.07 -20.50 -6.32
C SER A 225 -19.34 -21.47 -7.45
N SER A 226 -20.19 -21.07 -8.40
CA SER A 226 -20.60 -21.89 -9.54
C SER A 226 -19.65 -21.83 -10.73
N GLU A 227 -18.64 -20.98 -10.68
CA GLU A 227 -17.60 -20.98 -11.70
C GLU A 227 -16.24 -21.24 -11.05
N PRO A 228 -15.49 -22.25 -11.55
CA PRO A 228 -14.09 -22.33 -11.23
C PRO A 228 -13.47 -21.00 -11.64
N SER A 229 -12.84 -20.32 -10.69
CA SER A 229 -12.02 -19.14 -10.97
C SER A 229 -11.22 -19.41 -12.25
N PRO A 230 -11.25 -18.49 -13.26
CA PRO A 230 -10.51 -18.70 -14.49
C PRO A 230 -9.12 -19.17 -14.08
N SER A 231 -8.73 -20.31 -14.62
CA SER A 231 -7.50 -21.03 -14.25
C SER A 231 -6.38 -19.98 -14.08
N VAL A 232 -6.03 -19.70 -12.82
CA VAL A 232 -4.90 -18.82 -12.52
C VAL A 232 -3.77 -19.35 -13.37
N PRO A 233 -3.22 -18.58 -14.33
CA PRO A 233 -2.10 -19.06 -15.12
C PRO A 233 -1.10 -19.58 -14.10
N SER A 234 -0.70 -20.84 -14.21
CA SER A 234 0.22 -21.45 -13.28
C SER A 234 1.47 -20.56 -13.26
N LEU A 235 1.54 -19.72 -12.24
CA LEU A 235 2.68 -18.83 -12.05
C LEU A 235 3.91 -19.72 -12.02
N PRO A 236 4.92 -19.50 -12.86
CA PRO A 236 6.14 -20.26 -12.78
C PRO A 236 6.63 -20.18 -11.35
N SER A 237 6.95 -21.33 -10.77
CA SER A 237 7.38 -21.33 -9.37
C SER A 237 8.61 -20.44 -9.25
N PRO A 238 8.77 -19.65 -8.19
CA PRO A 238 9.97 -18.83 -7.97
C PRO A 238 11.26 -19.66 -8.05
N ALA A 239 11.17 -20.97 -7.77
CA ALA A 239 12.26 -21.92 -7.88
C ALA A 239 12.67 -22.22 -9.33
N SER A 240 11.82 -22.00 -10.31
CA SER A 240 12.15 -22.17 -11.73
C SER A 240 12.75 -20.92 -12.39
N MET A 241 12.81 -19.80 -11.65
CA MET A 241 13.42 -18.56 -12.16
C MET A 241 14.93 -18.55 -11.93
N PRO A 242 15.71 -18.05 -12.90
CA PRO A 242 17.15 -17.93 -12.73
C PRO A 242 17.47 -16.98 -11.57
N LEU A 243 18.55 -17.28 -10.84
CA LEU A 243 18.91 -16.50 -9.64
C LEU A 243 19.32 -15.06 -9.98
N LEU A 244 20.07 -14.86 -11.06
CA LEU A 244 20.67 -13.58 -11.45
C LEU A 244 20.73 -13.34 -12.97
N ALA A 245 20.34 -14.31 -13.81
CA ALA A 245 20.42 -14.13 -15.25
C ALA A 245 19.07 -13.64 -15.79
N PRO A 246 19.03 -12.62 -16.66
CA PRO A 246 17.84 -12.32 -17.42
C PRO A 246 17.56 -13.53 -18.34
N GLU A 247 16.36 -14.06 -18.25
CA GLU A 247 15.86 -14.89 -19.33
C GLU A 247 15.88 -13.97 -20.58
N VAL A 248 16.54 -14.42 -21.66
CA VAL A 248 16.59 -13.68 -22.92
C VAL A 248 15.16 -13.25 -23.23
N PRO A 249 14.88 -11.95 -23.42
CA PRO A 249 13.51 -11.49 -23.61
C PRO A 249 12.91 -12.27 -24.78
N GLN A 250 11.94 -13.12 -24.52
CA GLN A 250 11.12 -13.63 -25.58
C GLN A 250 10.45 -12.40 -26.21
N SER A 251 10.69 -12.22 -27.47
CA SER A 251 10.48 -11.06 -28.33
C SER A 251 9.04 -10.53 -28.46
N SER A 252 8.15 -10.89 -27.58
CA SER A 252 6.81 -10.30 -27.48
C SER A 252 6.74 -9.46 -26.22
N PRO A 253 6.48 -8.12 -26.34
CA PRO A 253 6.11 -7.33 -25.18
C PRO A 253 4.93 -8.04 -24.53
N SER A 254 5.08 -8.39 -23.24
CA SER A 254 4.01 -9.01 -22.49
C SER A 254 2.77 -8.14 -22.63
N SER A 255 1.68 -8.73 -23.11
CA SER A 255 0.37 -8.09 -23.08
C SER A 255 0.18 -7.60 -21.64
N GLY A 256 -0.17 -6.35 -21.41
CA GLY A 256 -0.22 -5.68 -20.09
C GLY A 256 -1.04 -6.38 -19.00
N SER A 257 -1.33 -7.66 -19.18
CA SER A 257 -1.98 -8.58 -18.26
C SER A 257 -1.04 -9.31 -17.30
N ASP A 258 0.29 -9.31 -17.57
CA ASP A 258 1.24 -9.98 -16.67
C ASP A 258 1.48 -9.14 -15.41
N PRO A 259 1.46 -9.76 -14.20
CA PRO A 259 1.75 -9.05 -12.97
C PRO A 259 3.17 -8.46 -12.99
N LEU A 260 3.33 -7.19 -12.60
CA LEU A 260 4.63 -6.50 -12.59
C LEU A 260 5.69 -7.23 -11.78
N TRP A 261 5.28 -7.86 -10.68
CA TRP A 261 6.18 -8.64 -9.83
C TRP A 261 6.78 -9.84 -10.57
N LEU A 262 5.97 -10.53 -11.39
CA LEU A 262 6.43 -11.64 -12.22
C LEU A 262 7.42 -11.17 -13.29
N LEU A 263 7.13 -10.04 -13.92
CA LEU A 263 8.04 -9.41 -14.89
C LEU A 263 9.38 -9.05 -14.24
N LEU A 264 9.35 -8.50 -13.02
CA LEU A 264 10.56 -8.21 -12.24
C LEU A 264 11.42 -9.47 -12.06
N GLY A 265 10.80 -10.59 -11.68
CA GLY A 265 11.50 -11.86 -11.48
C GLY A 265 12.07 -12.45 -12.76
N ARG A 266 11.32 -12.41 -13.86
CA ARG A 266 11.78 -12.90 -15.18
C ARG A 266 12.95 -12.11 -15.73
N GLN A 267 12.94 -10.80 -15.55
CA GLN A 267 13.93 -9.89 -16.15
C GLN A 267 15.19 -9.73 -15.30
N TYR A 268 15.03 -9.68 -13.99
CA TYR A 268 16.14 -9.38 -13.08
C TYR A 268 16.51 -10.54 -12.15
N GLY A 269 15.73 -11.60 -12.18
CA GLY A 269 15.98 -12.80 -11.38
C GLY A 269 15.24 -12.82 -10.04
N SER A 270 15.24 -14.01 -9.42
CA SER A 270 14.54 -14.27 -8.14
C SER A 270 15.11 -13.47 -6.95
N VAL A 271 16.36 -13.03 -7.02
CA VAL A 271 16.98 -12.19 -5.99
C VAL A 271 16.22 -10.86 -5.82
N PHE A 272 15.76 -10.24 -6.92
CA PHE A 272 14.99 -9.01 -6.84
C PHE A 272 13.59 -9.22 -6.23
N LEU A 273 12.99 -10.39 -6.46
CA LEU A 273 11.75 -10.77 -5.82
C LEU A 273 11.92 -10.90 -4.31
N LEU A 274 12.95 -11.61 -3.87
CA LEU A 274 13.27 -11.75 -2.45
C LEU A 274 13.57 -10.40 -1.81
N LEU A 275 14.33 -9.55 -2.50
CA LEU A 275 14.65 -8.21 -2.02
C LEU A 275 13.39 -7.34 -1.87
N SER A 276 12.44 -7.43 -2.81
CA SER A 276 11.16 -6.72 -2.71
C SER A 276 10.34 -7.16 -1.50
N LEU A 277 10.29 -8.47 -1.22
CA LEU A 277 9.62 -9.03 -0.04
C LEU A 277 10.33 -8.61 1.26
N LEU A 278 11.66 -8.62 1.27
CA LEU A 278 12.45 -8.17 2.42
C LEU A 278 12.20 -6.68 2.71
N LEU A 279 12.17 -5.83 1.69
CA LEU A 279 11.85 -4.40 1.84
C LEU A 279 10.43 -4.19 2.35
N MET A 280 9.48 -5.02 1.88
CA MET A 280 8.12 -4.99 2.40
C MET A 280 8.07 -5.37 3.87
N LEU A 281 8.81 -6.40 4.27
CA LEU A 281 8.94 -6.78 5.68
C LEU A 281 9.54 -5.66 6.53
N VAL A 282 10.58 -4.98 6.04
CA VAL A 282 11.17 -3.80 6.70
C VAL A 282 10.14 -2.68 6.87
N LEU A 283 9.33 -2.42 5.83
CA LEU A 283 8.25 -1.42 5.90
C LEU A 283 7.19 -1.80 6.95
N LEU A 284 6.81 -3.08 7.02
CA LEU A 284 5.84 -3.58 8.01
C LEU A 284 6.37 -3.48 9.43
N ILE A 285 7.60 -3.91 9.69
CA ILE A 285 8.23 -3.83 11.02
C ILE A 285 8.35 -2.36 11.45
N ARG A 286 8.79 -1.49 10.54
CA ARG A 286 8.92 -0.06 10.82
C ARG A 286 7.57 0.58 11.05
N GLY A 287 6.57 0.25 10.23
CA GLY A 287 5.19 0.70 10.38
C GLY A 287 4.57 0.27 11.71
N ALA A 288 4.76 -0.97 12.12
CA ALA A 288 4.33 -1.47 13.42
C ALA A 288 4.99 -0.69 14.57
N SER A 289 6.30 -0.44 14.47
CA SER A 289 7.02 0.38 15.44
C SER A 289 6.45 1.81 15.54
N LEU A 290 6.12 2.43 14.40
CA LEU A 290 5.50 3.77 14.38
C LEU A 290 4.10 3.77 15.00
N ALA A 291 3.30 2.74 14.72
CA ALA A 291 1.95 2.59 15.28
C ALA A 291 1.99 2.39 16.81
N LEU A 292 2.88 1.52 17.30
CA LEU A 292 3.01 1.23 18.73
C LEU A 292 3.56 2.43 19.53
N ASN A 293 4.41 3.25 18.91
CA ASN A 293 4.97 4.44 19.55
C ASN A 293 4.15 5.73 19.26
N ALA A 294 2.96 5.60 18.67
CA ALA A 294 2.09 6.74 18.41
C ALA A 294 1.56 7.34 19.72
N ARG A 295 1.67 8.68 19.86
CA ARG A 295 1.23 9.39 21.06
C ARG A 295 -0.29 9.50 21.19
N SER A 296 -1.01 9.49 20.08
CA SER A 296 -2.48 9.53 20.10
C SER A 296 -3.07 8.17 19.73
N ALA A 297 -4.16 7.79 20.39
CA ALA A 297 -4.88 6.56 20.12
C ALA A 297 -5.32 6.45 18.64
N PHE A 298 -5.76 7.57 18.04
CA PHE A 298 -6.13 7.62 16.64
C PHE A 298 -4.97 7.19 15.73
N HIS A 299 -3.79 7.79 15.90
CA HIS A 299 -2.63 7.49 15.06
C HIS A 299 -2.08 6.08 15.30
N GLY A 300 -2.19 5.57 16.53
CA GLY A 300 -1.83 4.18 16.84
C GLY A 300 -2.72 3.17 16.13
N ILE A 301 -4.04 3.35 16.23
CA ILE A 301 -5.02 2.47 15.56
C ILE A 301 -4.92 2.59 14.04
N LEU A 302 -4.78 3.80 13.52
CA LEU A 302 -4.61 4.05 12.08
C LEU A 302 -3.34 3.39 11.54
N GLY A 303 -2.20 3.60 12.21
CA GLY A 303 -0.94 2.99 11.84
C GLY A 303 -1.00 1.46 11.85
N LEU A 304 -1.63 0.88 12.88
CA LEU A 304 -1.88 -0.56 12.94
C LEU A 304 -2.75 -1.02 11.75
N GLY A 305 -3.81 -0.29 11.42
CA GLY A 305 -4.67 -0.58 10.27
C GLY A 305 -3.91 -0.60 8.94
N VAL A 306 -3.03 0.36 8.72
CA VAL A 306 -2.18 0.40 7.52
C VAL A 306 -1.22 -0.78 7.47
N VAL A 307 -0.59 -1.13 8.59
CA VAL A 307 0.30 -2.30 8.69
C VAL A 307 -0.45 -3.59 8.43
N LEU A 308 -1.66 -3.74 9.00
CA LEU A 308 -2.51 -4.90 8.76
C LEU A 308 -2.96 -5.01 7.30
N PHE A 309 -3.26 -3.88 6.65
CA PHE A 309 -3.61 -3.86 5.24
C PHE A 309 -2.42 -4.32 4.36
N PHE A 310 -1.26 -3.71 4.51
CA PHE A 310 -0.07 -4.09 3.74
C PHE A 310 0.40 -5.51 4.06
N GLY A 311 0.43 -5.88 5.33
CA GLY A 311 0.83 -7.22 5.77
C GLY A 311 -0.14 -8.30 5.31
N GLY A 312 -1.44 -8.06 5.46
CA GLY A 312 -2.48 -8.97 5.02
C GLY A 312 -2.48 -9.16 3.49
N ARG A 313 -2.30 -8.06 2.73
CA ARG A 313 -2.18 -8.14 1.28
C ARG A 313 -0.93 -8.91 0.84
N THR A 314 0.21 -8.67 1.50
CA THR A 314 1.44 -9.44 1.25
C THR A 314 1.25 -10.91 1.58
N LEU A 315 0.57 -11.22 2.68
CA LEU A 315 0.27 -12.59 3.08
C LEU A 315 -0.66 -13.28 2.08
N LEU A 316 -1.74 -12.62 1.65
CA LEU A 316 -2.66 -13.16 0.64
C LEU A 316 -1.94 -13.41 -0.69
N PHE A 317 -1.03 -12.50 -1.09
CA PHE A 317 -0.17 -12.70 -2.25
C PHE A 317 0.70 -13.95 -2.11
N LEU A 318 1.39 -14.13 -0.98
CA LEU A 318 2.23 -15.30 -0.74
C LEU A 318 1.44 -16.62 -0.68
N LEU A 319 0.24 -16.60 -0.06
CA LEU A 319 -0.66 -17.76 -0.01
C LEU A 319 -1.21 -18.12 -1.39
N SER A 320 -1.52 -17.14 -2.22
CA SER A 320 -1.92 -17.35 -3.62
C SER A 320 -0.76 -17.90 -4.44
N LEU A 321 0.45 -17.36 -4.28
CA LEU A 321 1.65 -17.82 -4.96
C LEU A 321 2.01 -19.27 -4.59
N SER A 322 1.78 -19.68 -3.35
CA SER A 322 1.99 -21.06 -2.88
C SER A 322 0.90 -22.04 -3.33
N GLY A 323 -0.17 -21.56 -3.99
CA GLY A 323 -1.31 -22.39 -4.38
C GLY A 323 -2.22 -22.82 -3.23
N LEU A 324 -1.97 -22.32 -2.00
CA LEU A 324 -2.80 -22.65 -0.83
C LEU A 324 -4.19 -22.00 -0.90
N LEU A 325 -4.28 -20.84 -1.53
CA LEU A 325 -5.54 -20.15 -1.74
C LEU A 325 -5.81 -20.01 -3.25
N PRO A 326 -6.89 -20.60 -3.79
CA PRO A 326 -7.27 -20.48 -5.19
C PRO A 326 -7.99 -19.14 -5.43
N LEU A 327 -7.40 -18.05 -4.97
CA LEU A 327 -7.89 -16.70 -5.19
C LEU A 327 -7.12 -16.09 -6.37
N ALA A 328 -7.80 -15.21 -7.14
CA ALA A 328 -7.10 -14.38 -8.12
C ALA A 328 -5.97 -13.65 -7.37
N SER A 329 -4.71 -13.87 -7.80
CA SER A 329 -3.54 -13.46 -7.02
C SER A 329 -3.52 -11.93 -6.89
N PRO A 330 -3.67 -11.39 -5.67
CA PRO A 330 -3.42 -9.98 -5.46
C PRO A 330 -1.94 -9.70 -5.73
N GLU A 331 -1.63 -8.65 -6.46
CA GLU A 331 -0.25 -8.20 -6.61
C GLU A 331 0.30 -7.70 -5.25
N PRO A 332 1.62 -7.81 -5.00
CA PRO A 332 2.21 -7.32 -3.76
C PRO A 332 2.05 -5.80 -3.66
N PRO A 333 1.91 -5.25 -2.44
CA PRO A 333 1.74 -3.81 -2.26
C PRO A 333 2.87 -3.00 -2.90
N LEU A 334 2.55 -1.83 -3.45
CA LEU A 334 3.48 -0.87 -4.07
C LEU A 334 4.15 -1.34 -5.38
N ILE A 335 4.00 -2.61 -5.79
CA ILE A 335 4.44 -3.15 -7.09
C ILE A 335 3.19 -3.59 -7.84
N LEU A 336 2.45 -2.63 -8.36
CA LEU A 336 1.13 -2.80 -8.96
C LEU A 336 1.06 -2.11 -10.31
N SER A 337 0.24 -2.65 -11.22
CA SER A 337 -0.02 -2.05 -12.52
C SER A 337 -1.22 -1.09 -12.51
N SER A 338 -2.16 -1.25 -11.57
CA SER A 338 -3.39 -0.48 -11.56
C SER A 338 -3.23 0.88 -10.90
N LEU A 339 -3.64 1.94 -11.62
CA LEU A 339 -3.58 3.33 -11.17
C LEU A 339 -4.33 3.58 -9.85
N PRO A 340 -5.60 3.16 -9.67
CA PRO A 340 -6.32 3.45 -8.44
C PRO A 340 -5.74 2.70 -7.22
N SER A 341 -5.25 1.47 -7.42
CA SER A 341 -4.61 0.71 -6.36
C SER A 341 -3.29 1.37 -5.92
N LEU A 342 -2.45 1.82 -6.87
CA LEU A 342 -1.23 2.55 -6.56
C LEU A 342 -1.51 3.86 -5.80
N ALA A 343 -2.53 4.61 -6.19
CA ALA A 343 -2.94 5.82 -5.49
C ALA A 343 -3.36 5.51 -4.03
N ALA A 344 -4.15 4.46 -3.81
CA ALA A 344 -4.55 4.02 -2.48
C ALA A 344 -3.36 3.59 -1.62
N HIS A 345 -2.43 2.81 -2.18
CA HIS A 345 -1.20 2.42 -1.48
C HIS A 345 -0.30 3.62 -1.17
N GLY A 346 -0.19 4.58 -2.09
CA GLY A 346 0.50 5.84 -1.83
C GLY A 346 -0.11 6.58 -0.65
N PHE A 347 -1.43 6.72 -0.61
CA PHE A 347 -2.14 7.36 0.49
C PHE A 347 -1.89 6.66 1.83
N LEU A 348 -2.01 5.32 1.88
CA LEU A 348 -1.74 4.53 3.08
C LEU A 348 -0.29 4.66 3.57
N ALA A 349 0.68 4.58 2.66
CA ALA A 349 2.10 4.78 3.00
C ALA A 349 2.35 6.22 3.49
N GLY A 350 1.65 7.19 2.93
CA GLY A 350 1.65 8.57 3.38
C GLY A 350 1.10 8.73 4.79
N LEU A 351 -0.03 8.11 5.10
CA LEU A 351 -0.60 8.11 6.46
C LEU A 351 0.43 7.60 7.48
N LEU A 352 1.10 6.49 7.18
CA LEU A 352 2.12 5.92 8.06
C LEU A 352 3.29 6.89 8.30
N SER A 353 3.76 7.52 7.23
CA SER A 353 4.83 8.52 7.32
C SER A 353 4.40 9.77 8.08
N GLY A 354 3.15 10.20 7.94
CA GLY A 354 2.57 11.36 8.64
C GLY A 354 2.43 11.16 10.15
N ILE A 355 2.26 9.92 10.62
CA ILE A 355 2.24 9.57 12.05
C ILE A 355 3.57 9.94 12.71
N SER A 356 4.70 9.64 12.07
CA SER A 356 6.03 10.03 12.56
C SER A 356 6.16 11.55 12.68
N ALA A 357 5.73 12.27 11.64
CA ALA A 357 5.79 13.73 11.64
C ALA A 357 4.93 14.35 12.76
N ARG A 358 3.78 13.76 13.07
CA ARG A 358 2.93 14.21 14.18
C ARG A 358 3.59 13.97 15.54
N ASN A 359 4.14 12.77 15.75
CA ASN A 359 4.84 12.44 16.99
C ASN A 359 6.00 13.40 17.28
N GLU A 360 6.79 13.76 16.26
CA GLU A 360 7.89 14.74 16.42
C GLU A 360 7.38 16.14 16.72
N ALA A 361 6.26 16.55 16.12
CA ALA A 361 5.65 17.86 16.40
C ALA A 361 5.17 17.96 17.85
N ASP A 362 4.50 16.91 18.35
CA ASP A 362 4.03 16.85 19.74
C ASP A 362 5.21 16.85 20.73
N LEU A 363 6.33 16.18 20.41
CA LEU A 363 7.57 16.23 21.23
C LEU A 363 8.17 17.64 21.27
N ALA A 364 8.19 18.34 20.15
CA ALA A 364 8.72 19.69 20.07
C ALA A 364 7.84 20.69 20.86
N GLU A 365 6.53 20.50 20.87
CA GLU A 365 5.57 21.29 21.65
C GLU A 365 5.79 21.09 23.16
N ASP A 366 5.89 19.83 23.62
CA ASP A 366 6.16 19.51 25.03
C ASP A 366 7.48 20.10 25.50
N ALA A 367 8.53 20.05 24.66
CA ALA A 367 9.83 20.64 24.99
C ALA A 367 9.75 22.17 25.13
N ARG A 368 8.95 22.85 24.29
CA ARG A 368 8.71 24.30 24.41
C ARG A 368 7.97 24.65 25.69
N LEU A 369 6.92 23.90 26.01
CA LEU A 369 6.13 24.14 27.24
C LEU A 369 6.98 23.91 28.48
N SER A 370 7.85 22.91 28.50
CA SER A 370 8.76 22.65 29.62
C SER A 370 9.82 23.74 29.81
N MET A 371 10.24 24.44 28.74
CA MET A 371 11.14 25.58 28.82
C MET A 371 10.43 26.86 29.36
N LEU A 372 9.13 27.02 29.04
CA LEU A 372 8.36 28.16 29.51
C LEU A 372 7.92 28.01 30.97
N ALA A 373 7.89 26.82 31.51
CA ALA A 373 7.55 26.49 32.89
C ALA A 373 8.75 26.59 33.88
N ARG A 374 9.94 26.83 33.39
CA ARG A 374 11.18 27.10 34.16
C ARG A 374 11.45 28.61 34.23
#